data_efd078c37cedcf14fa65f53d9fa4a474
#
_entry.id   efd078c37cedcf14fa65f53d9fa4a474
#
_cell.length_a   1.000
_cell.length_b   1.000
_cell.length_c   1.000
_cell.angle_alpha   90.00
_cell.angle_beta   90.00
_cell.angle_gamma   90.00
#
_symmetry.space_group_name_H-M   'P 1'
#
loop_
_entity.id
_entity.type
_entity.pdbx_description
1 polymer ?
#
loop_
_entity_poly.entity_id
_entity_poly.type
_entity_poly.pdbx_seq_one_letter_code
_entity_poly.pdbx_strand_id
1 'polypeptide(L)'
;MTVSAYKDDKSDFNDLEFFIDPSRCIGCQACVQACGECDTHRGTPMIHLDYVDRPTGVQTTPVVCMHCEDPTCAKVCPADAIKQDDNGVVLSAAHPRCVSCSNCTLACPFGVPKQQIEMQLMMKCDMCYDRTSVGKKPMCATVCPSQALHFGSRSEIINKRKEFPKNEFKFGEQVVRTKVNMMGSEESQNIPIDVADYLPESDKPAFSQKRVGAPDVANNSIWDNIDIKLNV
;
A
#
# COMPACT_ATOMS: atom_id res chain seq x y z
N MET A 1 35.67 -12.89 -1.83
CA MET A 1 34.44 -12.22 -2.28
C MET A 1 34.20 -11.08 -1.30
N THR A 2 34.59 -9.87 -1.65
CA THR A 2 34.45 -8.67 -0.81
C THR A 2 33.00 -8.22 -0.84
N VAL A 3 32.31 -8.30 0.31
CA VAL A 3 31.03 -7.67 0.51
C VAL A 3 31.24 -6.16 0.35
N SER A 4 30.75 -5.61 -0.74
CA SER A 4 30.77 -4.17 -0.97
C SER A 4 30.05 -3.50 0.20
N ALA A 5 30.80 -2.69 0.96
CA ALA A 5 30.25 -1.88 2.04
C ALA A 5 29.14 -0.99 1.45
N TYR A 6 27.91 -1.24 1.89
CA TYR A 6 26.80 -0.33 1.69
C TYR A 6 27.20 1.01 2.33
N LYS A 7 27.42 2.02 1.52
CA LYS A 7 27.64 3.38 2.01
C LYS A 7 26.35 3.82 2.70
N ASP A 8 26.45 4.06 3.99
CA ASP A 8 25.44 4.75 4.80
C ASP A 8 25.29 6.20 4.27
N ASP A 9 24.57 6.33 3.17
CA ASP A 9 24.05 7.62 2.77
C ASP A 9 22.82 7.84 3.68
N LYS A 10 23.00 8.67 4.69
CA LYS A 10 21.91 9.14 5.56
C LYS A 10 21.05 10.10 4.74
N SER A 11 20.36 9.56 3.73
CA SER A 11 19.18 10.21 3.18
C SER A 11 18.17 10.27 4.33
N ASP A 12 17.73 11.46 4.67
CA ASP A 12 16.74 11.64 5.73
C ASP A 12 15.59 10.66 5.48
N PHE A 13 15.26 9.83 6.48
CA PHE A 13 14.20 8.82 6.40
C PHE A 13 12.87 9.43 5.91
N ASN A 14 12.70 10.74 6.10
CA ASN A 14 11.55 11.52 5.63
C ASN A 14 11.39 11.50 4.10
N ASP A 15 12.49 11.36 3.34
CA ASP A 15 12.46 11.36 1.87
C ASP A 15 12.25 9.95 1.28
N LEU A 16 12.22 8.90 2.13
CA LEU A 16 12.04 7.55 1.68
C LEU A 16 10.54 7.19 1.67
N GLU A 17 10.09 6.70 0.53
CA GLU A 17 8.72 6.28 0.27
C GLU A 17 8.66 4.81 -0.12
N PHE A 18 7.50 4.20 0.06
CA PHE A 18 7.23 2.84 -0.38
C PHE A 18 6.45 2.87 -1.69
N PHE A 19 6.89 2.09 -2.66
CA PHE A 19 6.32 2.03 -4.00
C PHE A 19 5.86 0.62 -4.32
N ILE A 20 4.66 0.50 -4.88
CA ILE A 20 4.06 -0.73 -5.34
C ILE A 20 3.84 -0.63 -6.85
N ASP A 21 4.42 -1.56 -7.59
CA ASP A 21 4.25 -1.70 -9.02
C ASP A 21 3.58 -3.04 -9.33
N PRO A 22 2.26 -3.06 -9.49
CA PRO A 22 1.53 -4.30 -9.77
C PRO A 22 1.93 -4.95 -11.09
N SER A 23 2.39 -4.16 -12.07
CA SER A 23 2.78 -4.68 -13.39
C SER A 23 3.97 -5.65 -13.31
N ARG A 24 4.80 -5.48 -12.30
CA ARG A 24 5.99 -6.32 -12.06
C ARG A 24 5.73 -7.46 -11.07
N CYS A 25 4.54 -7.52 -10.47
CA CYS A 25 4.24 -8.57 -9.51
C CYS A 25 4.05 -9.91 -10.21
N ILE A 26 4.87 -10.90 -9.88
CA ILE A 26 4.84 -12.25 -10.44
C ILE A 26 4.13 -13.26 -9.51
N GLY A 27 3.49 -12.81 -8.43
CA GLY A 27 2.74 -13.67 -7.53
C GLY A 27 3.57 -14.64 -6.68
N CYS A 28 4.89 -14.47 -6.57
CA CYS A 28 5.80 -15.44 -5.93
C CYS A 28 5.67 -15.54 -4.40
N GLN A 29 4.90 -14.68 -3.75
CA GLN A 29 4.65 -14.61 -2.30
C GLN A 29 5.90 -14.45 -1.41
N ALA A 30 7.09 -14.20 -1.95
CA ALA A 30 8.31 -13.97 -1.16
C ALA A 30 8.12 -12.81 -0.15
N CYS A 31 7.40 -11.76 -0.54
CA CYS A 31 7.07 -10.63 0.33
C CYS A 31 6.18 -11.02 1.51
N VAL A 32 5.26 -11.98 1.32
CA VAL A 32 4.36 -12.49 2.37
C VAL A 32 5.17 -13.25 3.40
N GLN A 33 6.02 -14.17 2.96
CA GLN A 33 6.89 -14.96 3.86
C GLN A 33 7.84 -14.05 4.64
N ALA A 34 8.55 -13.16 3.94
CA ALA A 34 9.47 -12.22 4.58
C ALA A 34 8.79 -11.26 5.56
N CYS A 35 7.52 -10.90 5.32
CA CYS A 35 6.75 -10.07 6.24
C CYS A 35 6.48 -10.77 7.57
N GLY A 36 6.28 -12.09 7.55
CA GLY A 36 6.13 -12.89 8.77
C GLY A 36 7.38 -12.93 9.63
N GLU A 37 8.56 -12.82 9.01
CA GLU A 37 9.87 -12.82 9.71
C GLU A 37 10.21 -11.46 10.37
N CYS A 38 9.40 -10.43 10.14
CA CYS A 38 9.61 -9.13 10.78
C CYS A 38 9.24 -9.20 12.27
N ASP A 39 10.13 -8.77 13.16
CA ASP A 39 9.96 -8.87 14.62
C ASP A 39 8.68 -8.17 15.11
N THR A 40 8.32 -7.03 14.47
CA THR A 40 7.11 -6.29 14.82
C THR A 40 5.82 -7.03 14.41
N HIS A 41 5.89 -7.97 13.46
CA HIS A 41 4.72 -8.72 12.97
C HIS A 41 4.50 -10.06 13.67
N ARG A 42 5.45 -10.51 14.50
CA ARG A 42 5.31 -11.67 15.38
C ARG A 42 4.85 -12.96 14.67
N GLY A 43 5.45 -13.25 13.53
CA GLY A 43 5.15 -14.43 12.73
C GLY A 43 3.91 -14.34 11.84
N THR A 44 3.17 -13.22 11.86
CA THR A 44 1.98 -13.05 11.03
C THR A 44 2.23 -12.04 9.91
N PRO A 45 2.09 -12.43 8.63
CA PRO A 45 2.30 -11.49 7.54
C PRO A 45 1.19 -10.43 7.49
N MET A 46 1.61 -9.16 7.39
CA MET A 46 0.73 -7.99 7.26
C MET A 46 0.56 -7.53 5.81
N ILE A 47 1.23 -8.18 4.87
CA ILE A 47 1.04 -8.06 3.43
C ILE A 47 0.38 -9.33 2.91
N HIS A 48 -0.48 -9.19 1.91
CA HIS A 48 -1.02 -10.30 1.15
C HIS A 48 -1.04 -9.95 -0.34
N LEU A 49 -1.32 -10.93 -1.18
CA LEU A 49 -1.50 -10.71 -2.60
C LEU A 49 -2.98 -10.86 -2.94
N ASP A 50 -3.52 -9.87 -3.63
CA ASP A 50 -4.81 -9.98 -4.29
C ASP A 50 -4.62 -10.48 -5.72
N TYR A 51 -5.58 -11.26 -6.17
CA TYR A 51 -5.62 -11.84 -7.51
C TYR A 51 -6.74 -11.15 -8.29
N VAL A 52 -6.36 -10.47 -9.36
CA VAL A 52 -7.28 -9.73 -10.22
C VAL A 52 -7.43 -10.48 -11.53
N ASP A 53 -8.62 -10.98 -11.81
CA ASP A 53 -8.94 -11.63 -13.08
C ASP A 53 -9.02 -10.58 -14.18
N ARG A 54 -8.29 -10.82 -15.27
CA ARG A 54 -8.29 -9.99 -16.47
C ARG A 54 -8.65 -10.84 -17.68
N PRO A 55 -9.13 -10.24 -18.76
CA PRO A 55 -9.46 -10.98 -20.00
C PRO A 55 -8.29 -11.80 -20.56
N THR A 56 -7.04 -11.35 -20.30
CA THR A 56 -5.81 -11.97 -20.80
C THR A 56 -5.07 -12.82 -19.79
N GLY A 57 -5.54 -12.90 -18.53
CA GLY A 57 -4.87 -13.67 -17.49
C GLY A 57 -5.16 -13.15 -16.07
N VAL A 58 -4.51 -13.75 -15.09
CA VAL A 58 -4.60 -13.33 -13.69
C VAL A 58 -3.43 -12.43 -13.35
N GLN A 59 -3.72 -11.26 -12.82
CA GLN A 59 -2.70 -10.37 -12.28
C GLN A 59 -2.68 -10.45 -10.75
N THR A 60 -1.50 -10.36 -10.17
CA THR A 60 -1.34 -10.28 -8.71
C THR A 60 -0.95 -8.87 -8.28
N THR A 61 -1.51 -8.42 -7.16
CA THR A 61 -1.19 -7.11 -6.59
C THR A 61 -0.87 -7.25 -5.11
N PRO A 62 0.30 -6.77 -4.66
CA PRO A 62 0.59 -6.71 -3.24
C PRO A 62 -0.29 -5.68 -2.54
N VAL A 63 -0.98 -6.11 -1.48
CA VAL A 63 -1.81 -5.25 -0.63
C VAL A 63 -1.14 -5.10 0.73
N VAL A 64 -0.91 -3.86 1.11
CA VAL A 64 -0.21 -3.48 2.34
C VAL A 64 -0.85 -2.22 2.93
N CYS A 65 -0.55 -1.87 4.18
CA CYS A 65 -1.01 -0.59 4.73
C CYS A 65 -0.48 0.59 3.91
N MET A 66 -1.39 1.46 3.49
CA MET A 66 -1.05 2.61 2.66
C MET A 66 -0.48 3.78 3.44
N HIS A 67 -0.43 3.71 4.78
CA HIS A 67 0.06 4.76 5.67
C HIS A 67 -0.52 6.13 5.30
N CYS A 68 -1.85 6.27 5.44
CA CYS A 68 -2.60 7.47 5.11
C CYS A 68 -2.03 8.69 5.86
N GLU A 69 -1.99 9.85 5.21
CA GLU A 69 -1.63 11.12 5.86
C GLU A 69 -2.61 11.47 6.98
N ASP A 70 -3.88 11.16 6.75
CA ASP A 70 -4.95 11.29 7.73
C ASP A 70 -5.53 9.92 8.08
N PRO A 71 -4.90 9.17 9.04
CA PRO A 71 -5.20 7.78 9.27
C PRO A 71 -6.52 7.60 10.05
N THR A 72 -7.61 7.27 9.34
CA THR A 72 -8.92 6.99 9.93
C THR A 72 -8.86 5.88 10.99
N CYS A 73 -8.02 4.86 10.79
CA CYS A 73 -7.83 3.77 11.74
C CYS A 73 -7.28 4.23 13.10
N ALA A 74 -6.44 5.27 13.12
CA ALA A 74 -5.96 5.88 14.36
C ALA A 74 -7.05 6.75 15.02
N LYS A 75 -7.78 7.53 14.22
CA LYS A 75 -8.83 8.44 14.68
C LYS A 75 -10.01 7.73 15.36
N VAL A 76 -10.40 6.56 14.82
CA VAL A 76 -11.53 5.79 15.37
C VAL A 76 -11.15 4.88 16.52
N CYS A 77 -9.89 4.83 16.90
CA CYS A 77 -9.44 3.95 17.97
C CYS A 77 -9.84 4.50 19.35
N PRO A 78 -10.80 3.89 20.06
CA PRO A 78 -11.29 4.42 21.34
C PRO A 78 -10.24 4.34 22.46
N ALA A 79 -9.27 3.41 22.30
CA ALA A 79 -8.20 3.19 23.26
C ALA A 79 -6.90 3.92 22.89
N ASP A 80 -6.92 4.73 21.83
CA ASP A 80 -5.72 5.44 21.33
C ASP A 80 -4.50 4.50 21.16
N ALA A 81 -4.78 3.28 20.69
CA ALA A 81 -3.77 2.24 20.55
C ALA A 81 -2.98 2.33 19.24
N ILE A 82 -3.56 2.94 18.20
CA ILE A 82 -2.91 3.15 16.90
C ILE A 82 -2.42 4.59 16.83
N LYS A 83 -1.13 4.76 16.52
CA LYS A 83 -0.48 6.06 16.42
C LYS A 83 0.18 6.22 15.05
N GLN A 84 0.33 7.45 14.63
CA GLN A 84 1.21 7.83 13.53
C GLN A 84 2.46 8.46 14.13
N ASP A 85 3.63 8.09 13.63
CA ASP A 85 4.90 8.70 14.02
C ASP A 85 5.17 10.01 13.26
N ASP A 86 6.24 10.71 13.64
CA ASP A 86 6.64 11.98 13.03
C ASP A 86 7.03 11.83 11.54
N ASN A 87 7.35 10.62 11.10
CA ASN A 87 7.68 10.30 9.71
C ASN A 87 6.44 9.92 8.87
N GLY A 88 5.25 10.00 9.45
CA GLY A 88 3.99 9.64 8.77
C GLY A 88 3.73 8.13 8.69
N VAL A 89 4.52 7.30 9.38
CA VAL A 89 4.28 5.87 9.47
C VAL A 89 3.20 5.60 10.51
N VAL A 90 2.12 4.93 10.11
CA VAL A 90 1.07 4.53 11.03
C VAL A 90 1.46 3.19 11.65
N LEU A 91 1.67 3.15 12.95
CA LEU A 91 2.13 1.98 13.70
C LEU A 91 0.99 0.97 13.93
N SER A 92 1.32 -0.28 14.19
CA SER A 92 0.37 -1.29 14.68
C SER A 92 -0.18 -0.91 16.04
N ALA A 93 -1.32 -1.50 16.43
CA ALA A 93 -1.91 -1.20 17.74
C ALA A 93 -0.98 -1.62 18.88
N ALA A 94 -0.80 -0.72 19.84
CA ALA A 94 -0.03 -1.01 21.05
C ALA A 94 -0.75 -2.06 21.92
N HIS A 95 -0.09 -3.20 22.15
CA HIS A 95 -0.65 -4.34 22.88
C HIS A 95 -1.34 -3.98 24.20
N PRO A 96 -0.77 -3.17 25.09
CA PRO A 96 -1.42 -2.91 26.38
C PRO A 96 -2.65 -2.01 26.28
N ARG A 97 -2.86 -1.34 25.15
CA ARG A 97 -4.00 -0.42 24.95
C ARG A 97 -5.10 -1.01 24.08
N CYS A 98 -4.76 -1.91 23.15
CA CYS A 98 -5.72 -2.45 22.20
C CYS A 98 -6.79 -3.30 22.91
N VAL A 99 -8.05 -2.96 22.68
CA VAL A 99 -9.22 -3.71 23.20
C VAL A 99 -9.84 -4.62 22.13
N SER A 100 -9.16 -4.82 21.01
CA SER A 100 -9.57 -5.71 19.91
C SER A 100 -10.98 -5.45 19.35
N CYS A 101 -11.46 -4.20 19.38
CA CYS A 101 -12.83 -3.83 18.97
C CYS A 101 -13.09 -3.81 17.46
N SER A 102 -12.06 -4.01 16.64
CA SER A 102 -12.11 -4.03 15.15
C SER A 102 -12.55 -2.72 14.47
N ASN A 103 -12.77 -1.62 15.18
CA ASN A 103 -13.16 -0.34 14.58
C ASN A 103 -12.16 0.13 13.51
N CYS A 104 -10.87 -0.12 13.72
CA CYS A 104 -9.82 0.25 12.77
C CYS A 104 -9.94 -0.51 11.44
N THR A 105 -10.43 -1.76 11.45
CA THR A 105 -10.71 -2.53 10.23
C THR A 105 -11.89 -1.94 9.47
N LEU A 106 -12.99 -1.64 10.19
CA LEU A 106 -14.21 -1.09 9.61
C LEU A 106 -13.99 0.31 9.00
N ALA A 107 -13.11 1.11 9.62
CA ALA A 107 -12.82 2.47 9.17
C ALA A 107 -11.74 2.55 8.09
N CYS A 108 -11.00 1.46 7.85
CA CYS A 108 -9.93 1.46 6.87
C CYS A 108 -10.48 1.35 5.45
N PRO A 109 -10.29 2.36 4.58
CA PRO A 109 -10.81 2.28 3.21
C PRO A 109 -10.14 1.18 2.38
N PHE A 110 -8.96 0.71 2.82
CA PHE A 110 -8.20 -0.35 2.15
C PHE A 110 -8.35 -1.73 2.83
N GLY A 111 -9.13 -1.85 3.91
CA GLY A 111 -9.40 -3.12 4.59
C GLY A 111 -8.19 -3.82 5.23
N VAL A 112 -7.11 -3.10 5.51
CA VAL A 112 -5.81 -3.70 5.85
C VAL A 112 -5.66 -4.22 7.28
N PRO A 113 -6.16 -3.55 8.35
CA PRO A 113 -5.97 -4.04 9.71
C PRO A 113 -6.58 -5.41 9.93
N LYS A 114 -5.82 -6.32 10.54
CA LYS A 114 -6.20 -7.71 10.81
C LYS A 114 -6.22 -7.97 12.31
N GLN A 115 -7.19 -8.76 12.76
CA GLN A 115 -7.24 -9.20 14.15
C GLN A 115 -6.37 -10.44 14.35
N GLN A 116 -5.47 -10.36 15.30
CA GLN A 116 -4.75 -11.51 15.85
C GLN A 116 -5.52 -12.04 17.05
N ILE A 117 -6.23 -13.15 16.84
CA ILE A 117 -7.13 -13.72 17.84
C ILE A 117 -6.37 -14.16 19.07
N GLU A 118 -5.24 -14.85 18.90
CA GLU A 118 -4.44 -15.38 20.01
C GLU A 118 -3.87 -14.29 20.93
N MET A 119 -3.52 -13.14 20.35
CA MET A 119 -2.98 -12.00 21.10
C MET A 119 -4.06 -10.97 21.47
N GLN A 120 -5.28 -11.15 21.00
CA GLN A 120 -6.37 -10.15 21.10
C GLN A 120 -5.91 -8.75 20.70
N LEU A 121 -5.20 -8.67 19.57
CA LEU A 121 -4.53 -7.48 19.09
C LEU A 121 -4.88 -7.21 17.64
N MET A 122 -5.15 -5.94 17.33
CA MET A 122 -5.28 -5.48 15.95
C MET A 122 -3.89 -5.15 15.38
N MET A 123 -3.54 -5.82 14.30
CA MET A 123 -2.24 -5.63 13.65
C MET A 123 -2.40 -5.17 12.21
N LYS A 124 -1.40 -4.44 11.73
CA LYS A 124 -1.26 -4.02 10.34
C LYS A 124 0.21 -3.80 10.02
N CYS A 125 0.54 -3.62 8.75
CA CYS A 125 1.88 -3.21 8.36
C CYS A 125 2.25 -1.89 9.07
N ASP A 126 3.42 -1.87 9.69
CA ASP A 126 4.08 -0.72 10.32
C ASP A 126 5.35 -0.29 9.57
N MET A 127 5.45 -0.71 8.30
CA MET A 127 6.59 -0.48 7.40
C MET A 127 7.90 -1.12 7.93
N CYS A 128 7.78 -2.22 8.70
CA CYS A 128 8.90 -2.83 9.43
C CYS A 128 9.67 -1.77 10.23
N TYR A 129 8.99 -1.12 11.15
CA TYR A 129 9.51 0.03 11.92
C TYR A 129 10.83 -0.28 12.64
N ASP A 130 11.02 -1.51 13.13
CA ASP A 130 12.27 -2.02 13.69
C ASP A 130 13.46 -1.89 12.74
N ARG A 131 13.21 -2.02 11.44
CA ARG A 131 14.22 -1.93 10.38
C ARG A 131 14.34 -0.51 9.82
N THR A 132 13.23 0.09 9.48
CA THR A 132 13.23 1.42 8.84
C THR A 132 13.72 2.50 9.77
N SER A 133 13.49 2.40 11.08
CA SER A 133 14.01 3.34 12.08
C SER A 133 15.56 3.36 12.17
N VAL A 134 16.21 2.30 11.69
CA VAL A 134 17.68 2.21 11.61
C VAL A 134 18.21 2.29 10.17
N GLY A 135 17.39 2.84 9.25
CA GLY A 135 17.77 3.08 7.86
C GLY A 135 17.79 1.85 6.95
N LYS A 136 17.22 0.71 7.40
CA LYS A 136 17.12 -0.52 6.58
C LYS A 136 15.80 -0.53 5.80
N LYS A 137 15.80 -1.18 4.64
CA LYS A 137 14.57 -1.37 3.85
C LYS A 137 13.60 -2.34 4.54
N PRO A 138 12.27 -2.17 4.37
CA PRO A 138 11.28 -3.17 4.77
C PRO A 138 11.60 -4.55 4.19
N MET A 139 11.29 -5.61 4.94
CA MET A 139 11.60 -6.99 4.51
C MET A 139 11.01 -7.32 3.15
N CYS A 140 9.73 -6.99 2.93
CA CYS A 140 9.03 -7.26 1.67
C CYS A 140 9.69 -6.57 0.46
N ALA A 141 10.16 -5.33 0.61
CA ALA A 141 10.89 -4.62 -0.45
C ALA A 141 12.31 -5.18 -0.66
N THR A 142 12.93 -5.74 0.40
CA THR A 142 14.28 -6.32 0.32
C THR A 142 14.30 -7.62 -0.48
N VAL A 143 13.26 -8.46 -0.33
CA VAL A 143 13.21 -9.80 -0.94
C VAL A 143 12.49 -9.85 -2.28
N CYS A 144 11.85 -8.76 -2.73
CA CYS A 144 11.07 -8.76 -3.96
C CYS A 144 11.97 -8.96 -5.21
N PRO A 145 11.94 -10.12 -5.88
CA PRO A 145 12.85 -10.42 -6.98
C PRO A 145 12.55 -9.59 -8.24
N SER A 146 11.28 -9.28 -8.48
CA SER A 146 10.83 -8.46 -9.62
C SER A 146 10.87 -6.96 -9.34
N GLN A 147 11.20 -6.57 -8.08
CA GLN A 147 11.12 -5.18 -7.62
C GLN A 147 9.74 -4.53 -7.80
N ALA A 148 8.68 -5.34 -7.75
CA ALA A 148 7.31 -4.85 -7.66
C ALA A 148 7.08 -4.04 -6.38
N LEU A 149 7.80 -4.38 -5.30
CA LEU A 149 7.87 -3.60 -4.08
C LEU A 149 9.23 -2.92 -4.00
N HIS A 150 9.22 -1.62 -3.86
CA HIS A 150 10.44 -0.82 -3.76
C HIS A 150 10.35 0.17 -2.60
N PHE A 151 11.49 0.43 -1.96
CA PHE A 151 11.62 1.42 -0.90
C PHE A 151 12.84 2.30 -1.20
N GLY A 152 12.62 3.59 -1.39
CA GLY A 152 13.66 4.54 -1.79
C GLY A 152 13.11 5.94 -2.02
N SER A 153 13.92 6.85 -2.58
CA SER A 153 13.47 8.20 -2.88
C SER A 153 12.60 8.25 -4.15
N ARG A 154 11.64 9.17 -4.18
CA ARG A 154 10.77 9.40 -5.33
C ARG A 154 11.58 9.76 -6.60
N SER A 155 12.62 10.57 -6.46
CA SER A 155 13.49 10.96 -7.56
C SER A 155 14.24 9.76 -8.16
N GLU A 156 14.71 8.84 -7.33
CA GLU A 156 15.35 7.61 -7.80
C GLU A 156 14.41 6.77 -8.64
N ILE A 157 13.17 6.60 -8.20
CA ILE A 157 12.16 5.81 -8.89
C ILE A 157 11.81 6.40 -10.25
N ILE A 158 11.49 7.70 -10.30
CA ILE A 158 11.13 8.38 -11.56
C ILE A 158 12.26 8.27 -12.59
N ASN A 159 13.51 8.52 -12.17
CA ASN A 159 14.66 8.49 -13.06
C ASN A 159 14.97 7.07 -13.58
N LYS A 160 14.85 6.04 -12.74
CA LYS A 160 15.16 4.66 -13.11
C LYS A 160 14.06 3.98 -13.91
N ARG A 161 12.80 4.24 -13.58
CA ARG A 161 11.67 3.45 -14.12
C ARG A 161 10.88 4.18 -15.17
N LYS A 162 10.99 5.51 -15.26
CA LYS A 162 10.14 6.37 -16.11
C LYS A 162 8.64 6.16 -15.87
N GLU A 163 8.29 5.81 -14.63
CA GLU A 163 6.94 5.61 -14.13
C GLU A 163 6.66 6.65 -13.06
N PHE A 164 5.40 7.00 -12.88
CA PHE A 164 5.02 8.08 -11.97
C PHE A 164 4.30 7.52 -10.75
N PRO A 165 4.82 7.81 -9.54
CA PRO A 165 4.19 7.38 -8.31
C PRO A 165 2.92 8.18 -8.03
N LYS A 166 1.85 7.49 -7.67
CA LYS A 166 0.55 8.03 -7.28
C LYS A 166 0.26 7.68 -5.83
N ASN A 167 -0.18 8.65 -5.08
CA ASN A 167 -0.53 8.50 -3.67
C ASN A 167 -1.89 9.11 -3.30
N GLU A 168 -2.72 9.42 -4.29
CA GLU A 168 -4.07 9.92 -4.09
C GLU A 168 -5.10 8.88 -4.55
N PHE A 169 -5.98 8.50 -3.62
CA PHE A 169 -7.03 7.53 -3.82
C PHE A 169 -8.37 8.18 -3.56
N LYS A 170 -9.30 8.03 -4.51
CA LYS A 170 -10.62 8.60 -4.41
C LYS A 170 -11.64 7.53 -4.05
N PHE A 171 -12.36 7.76 -2.96
CA PHE A 171 -13.47 6.94 -2.48
C PHE A 171 -14.75 7.78 -2.53
N GLY A 172 -15.48 7.72 -3.64
CA GLY A 172 -16.61 8.61 -3.89
C GLY A 172 -16.17 10.07 -3.97
N GLU A 173 -16.61 10.91 -3.03
CA GLU A 173 -16.19 12.33 -2.96
C GLU A 173 -14.96 12.57 -2.09
N GLN A 174 -14.53 11.57 -1.34
CA GLN A 174 -13.39 11.69 -0.43
C GLN A 174 -12.09 11.29 -1.12
N VAL A 175 -11.06 12.12 -0.97
CA VAL A 175 -9.69 11.81 -1.42
C VAL A 175 -8.83 11.47 -0.23
N VAL A 176 -8.19 10.31 -0.28
CA VAL A 176 -7.25 9.82 0.73
C VAL A 176 -5.85 9.89 0.16
N ARG A 177 -4.98 10.65 0.82
CA ARG A 177 -3.54 10.71 0.50
C ARG A 177 -2.77 9.73 1.37
N THR A 178 -1.73 9.13 0.79
CA THR A 178 -0.97 8.06 1.43
C THR A 178 0.53 8.27 1.31
N LYS A 179 1.30 7.67 2.22
CA LYS A 179 2.77 7.61 2.13
C LYS A 179 3.25 6.49 1.21
N VAL A 180 2.43 5.49 0.97
CA VAL A 180 2.68 4.43 -0.01
C VAL A 180 2.17 4.88 -1.37
N ASN A 181 2.97 4.65 -2.40
CA ASN A 181 2.67 5.04 -3.77
C ASN A 181 2.38 3.82 -4.62
N MET A 182 1.37 3.92 -5.48
CA MET A 182 1.18 2.99 -6.60
C MET A 182 1.87 3.56 -7.83
N MET A 183 2.56 2.71 -8.58
CA MET A 183 3.20 3.11 -9.83
C MET A 183 2.17 3.16 -10.96
N GLY A 184 2.23 4.20 -11.76
CA GLY A 184 1.35 4.40 -12.90
C GLY A 184 2.07 5.03 -14.08
N SER A 185 1.39 5.16 -15.23
CA SER A 185 1.92 5.81 -16.41
C SER A 185 1.96 7.33 -16.26
N GLU A 186 2.73 8.01 -17.11
CA GLU A 186 2.81 9.47 -17.17
C GLU A 186 1.44 10.10 -17.46
N GLU A 187 0.65 9.50 -18.34
CA GLU A 187 -0.67 9.98 -18.74
C GLU A 187 -1.66 9.99 -17.57
N SER A 188 -1.47 9.09 -16.61
CA SER A 188 -2.32 8.98 -15.44
C SER A 188 -1.84 9.79 -14.24
N GLN A 189 -0.73 10.52 -14.32
CA GLN A 189 -0.04 11.17 -13.21
C GLN A 189 -0.92 12.08 -12.35
N ASN A 190 -1.81 12.83 -12.99
CA ASN A 190 -2.67 13.83 -12.32
C ASN A 190 -4.09 13.33 -12.03
N ILE A 191 -4.35 12.05 -12.27
CA ILE A 191 -5.67 11.46 -12.06
C ILE A 191 -5.62 10.63 -10.77
N PRO A 192 -6.40 10.96 -9.73
CA PRO A 192 -6.49 10.13 -8.55
C PRO A 192 -7.04 8.76 -8.90
N ILE A 193 -6.61 7.73 -8.20
CA ILE A 193 -7.13 6.38 -8.36
C ILE A 193 -8.56 6.36 -7.81
N ASP A 194 -9.56 6.18 -8.66
CA ASP A 194 -10.98 6.08 -8.24
C ASP A 194 -11.31 4.63 -7.87
N VAL A 195 -11.50 4.39 -6.59
CA VAL A 195 -11.76 3.04 -6.08
C VAL A 195 -13.16 2.55 -6.42
N ALA A 196 -14.11 3.46 -6.70
CA ALA A 196 -15.48 3.10 -7.09
C ALA A 196 -15.53 2.42 -8.48
N ASP A 197 -14.53 2.65 -9.33
CA ASP A 197 -14.45 2.01 -10.65
C ASP A 197 -14.19 0.49 -10.57
N TYR A 198 -13.85 -0.03 -9.38
CA TYR A 198 -13.62 -1.47 -9.12
C TYR A 198 -14.84 -2.28 -8.81
N LEU A 199 -15.89 -1.61 -8.33
CA LEU A 199 -17.07 -2.34 -7.92
C LEU A 199 -17.77 -2.87 -9.17
N PRO A 200 -18.28 -4.12 -9.16
CA PRO A 200 -19.21 -4.60 -10.18
C PRO A 200 -20.34 -3.60 -10.36
N GLU A 201 -20.87 -3.47 -11.57
CA GLU A 201 -21.98 -2.54 -11.83
C GLU A 201 -23.15 -2.71 -10.86
N SER A 202 -23.41 -3.95 -10.39
CA SER A 202 -24.42 -4.26 -9.38
C SER A 202 -24.17 -3.60 -8.02
N ASP A 203 -22.90 -3.34 -7.69
CA ASP A 203 -22.48 -2.89 -6.36
C ASP A 203 -22.06 -1.41 -6.36
N LYS A 204 -22.07 -0.77 -7.55
CA LYS A 204 -21.80 0.67 -7.65
C LYS A 204 -22.89 1.47 -6.96
N PRO A 205 -22.54 2.39 -6.05
CA PRO A 205 -23.52 3.25 -5.42
C PRO A 205 -24.24 4.14 -6.46
N ALA A 206 -25.52 4.37 -6.26
CA ALA A 206 -26.38 5.10 -7.21
C ALA A 206 -25.88 6.51 -7.59
N PHE A 207 -25.01 7.12 -6.75
CA PHE A 207 -24.42 8.43 -7.04
C PHE A 207 -23.29 8.35 -8.09
N SER A 208 -22.67 7.18 -8.31
CA SER A 208 -21.65 7.00 -9.34
C SER A 208 -22.24 6.95 -10.75
N GLN A 209 -23.56 6.72 -10.85
CA GLN A 209 -24.26 6.56 -12.14
C GLN A 209 -24.65 7.89 -12.83
N LYS A 210 -24.43 9.04 -12.20
CA LYS A 210 -24.80 10.36 -12.77
C LYS A 210 -23.66 11.36 -12.71
N ARG A 211 -22.64 11.18 -13.51
CA ARG A 211 -21.82 12.31 -13.96
C ARG A 211 -22.30 12.75 -15.34
N VAL A 212 -23.33 13.60 -15.34
CA VAL A 212 -23.70 14.36 -16.54
C VAL A 212 -22.54 15.33 -16.82
N GLY A 213 -21.76 15.07 -17.85
CA GLY A 213 -20.75 16.00 -18.37
C GLY A 213 -19.28 15.60 -18.21
N ALA A 214 -18.96 14.40 -17.69
CA ALA A 214 -17.62 13.85 -17.88
C ALA A 214 -17.55 13.22 -19.28
N PRO A 215 -16.46 13.41 -20.06
CA PRO A 215 -16.27 12.63 -21.27
C PRO A 215 -16.37 11.15 -20.89
N ASP A 216 -17.04 10.37 -21.76
CA ASP A 216 -17.19 8.92 -21.60
C ASP A 216 -15.83 8.28 -21.39
N VAL A 217 -15.41 8.16 -20.13
CA VAL A 217 -14.33 7.28 -19.72
C VAL A 217 -14.96 5.90 -19.59
N ALA A 218 -15.26 5.33 -20.76
CA ALA A 218 -15.83 4.02 -20.85
C ALA A 218 -14.85 3.03 -20.22
N ASN A 219 -15.30 2.32 -19.18
CA ASN A 219 -14.73 1.07 -18.68
C ASN A 219 -13.26 1.06 -18.26
N ASN A 220 -12.78 2.10 -17.59
CA ASN A 220 -11.43 2.05 -17.05
C ASN A 220 -11.49 1.60 -15.58
N SER A 221 -11.10 0.36 -15.33
CA SER A 221 -10.80 -0.11 -13.98
C SER A 221 -9.62 0.71 -13.39
N ILE A 222 -9.39 0.69 -12.06
CA ILE A 222 -8.19 1.30 -11.46
C ILE A 222 -6.93 0.75 -12.16
N TRP A 223 -6.96 -0.53 -12.58
CA TRP A 223 -5.88 -1.20 -13.26
C TRP A 223 -5.75 -0.75 -14.73
N ASP A 224 -6.81 -0.22 -15.35
CA ASP A 224 -6.77 0.35 -16.69
C ASP A 224 -6.23 1.78 -16.68
N ASN A 225 -6.39 2.50 -15.57
CA ASN A 225 -5.76 3.79 -15.30
C ASN A 225 -4.31 3.66 -14.78
N ILE A 226 -3.91 2.47 -14.38
CA ILE A 226 -2.53 2.05 -14.21
C ILE A 226 -2.17 1.33 -15.52
N ASP A 227 -1.62 2.05 -16.50
CA ASP A 227 -1.19 1.50 -17.80
C ASP A 227 -0.14 0.40 -17.57
N ILE A 228 -0.64 -0.80 -17.36
CA ILE A 228 0.19 -1.98 -17.21
C ILE A 228 0.44 -2.52 -18.63
N LYS A 229 1.44 -1.97 -19.30
CA LYS A 229 1.96 -2.59 -20.51
C LYS A 229 2.62 -3.90 -20.13
N LEU A 230 1.87 -4.99 -20.25
CA LEU A 230 2.46 -6.32 -20.30
C LEU A 230 3.29 -6.37 -21.57
N ASN A 231 4.62 -6.22 -21.47
CA ASN A 231 5.52 -6.63 -22.52
C ASN A 231 5.50 -8.17 -22.53
N VAL A 232 4.73 -8.72 -23.46
CA VAL A 232 4.79 -10.14 -23.87
C VAL A 232 5.99 -10.30 -24.78
#